data_eb9148b36fb4dba3d4f1cc5f43d27d94
#
_entry.id   eb9148b36fb4dba3d4f1cc5f43d27d94
#
_cell.length_a   1.000
_cell.length_b   1.000
_cell.length_c   1.000
_cell.angle_alpha   90.00
_cell.angle_beta   90.00
_cell.angle_gamma   90.00
#
_symmetry.space_group_name_H-M   'P 1'
#
loop_
_entity.id
_entity.type
_entity.pdbx_description
1 polymer ?
#
loop_
_entity_poly.entity_id
_entity_poly.type
_entity_poly.pdbx_seq_one_letter_code
_entity_poly.pdbx_strand_id
1 'polypeptide(L)'
;SYGLDLYKKPMLAELIKQLNEIENIDWIRIMYSYPTNFNDELIDAIATLDKVVKYIDIPLQHSNKEVLARMKRPAVDYRELIAKIRKKIKNVAIRTTFIVGYPGETEEEFLDLYNFVKEMKFDKVGIFTYSREKNTYAYDLKPQIRSNIKKKRKSELMKLQKEISLNINKQYIGKNIRCIIEEIHSDGKIIARSYKDAPEIDGLVYIESKEYLTPTDIVNVKIKKCSCYDLFGVV
;
A
#
# COMPACT_ATOMS: atom_id res chain seq x y z
N SER A 1 -13.53 3.18 10.00
CA SER A 1 -14.37 3.72 11.11
C SER A 1 -15.06 5.04 10.76
N TYR A 2 -14.90 5.57 9.54
CA TYR A 2 -15.56 6.80 9.13
C TYR A 2 -17.08 6.73 9.32
N GLY A 3 -17.66 7.68 10.02
CA GLY A 3 -19.09 7.81 10.26
C GLY A 3 -19.66 6.98 11.42
N LEU A 4 -18.86 6.11 12.08
CA LEU A 4 -19.34 5.28 13.20
C LEU A 4 -19.85 6.09 14.40
N ASP A 5 -19.25 7.24 14.65
CA ASP A 5 -19.62 8.16 15.72
C ASP A 5 -21.00 8.79 15.47
N LEU A 6 -21.26 9.24 14.25
CA LEU A 6 -22.49 9.94 13.86
C LEU A 6 -23.61 8.98 13.45
N TYR A 7 -23.32 8.02 12.60
CA TYR A 7 -24.32 7.18 11.92
C TYR A 7 -24.46 5.77 12.52
N LYS A 8 -23.63 5.42 13.52
CA LYS A 8 -23.58 4.09 14.17
C LYS A 8 -23.26 2.94 13.19
N LYS A 9 -22.80 3.26 11.98
CA LYS A 9 -22.35 2.32 10.94
C LYS A 9 -21.21 2.91 10.13
N PRO A 10 -20.35 2.07 9.48
CA PRO A 10 -19.33 2.56 8.57
C PRO A 10 -19.96 3.27 7.36
N MET A 11 -19.52 4.49 7.05
CA MET A 11 -20.08 5.31 5.97
C MET A 11 -19.06 5.62 4.85
N LEU A 12 -17.88 4.99 4.86
CA LEU A 12 -16.84 5.29 3.86
C LEU A 12 -17.29 4.92 2.43
N ALA A 13 -17.96 3.78 2.26
CA ALA A 13 -18.48 3.38 0.95
C ALA A 13 -19.48 4.40 0.39
N GLU A 14 -20.36 4.91 1.24
CA GLU A 14 -21.33 5.94 0.86
C GLU A 14 -20.65 7.26 0.52
N LEU A 15 -19.66 7.68 1.34
CA LEU A 15 -18.90 8.89 1.06
C LEU A 15 -18.20 8.84 -0.31
N ILE A 16 -17.52 7.73 -0.64
CA ILE A 16 -16.81 7.64 -1.92
C ILE A 16 -17.76 7.55 -3.10
N LYS A 17 -18.99 7.02 -2.95
CA LYS A 17 -20.03 7.09 -3.97
C LYS A 17 -20.42 8.55 -4.24
N GLN A 18 -20.69 9.33 -3.21
CA GLN A 18 -21.04 10.75 -3.37
C GLN A 18 -19.89 11.57 -3.97
N LEU A 19 -18.65 11.34 -3.53
CA LEU A 19 -17.47 11.99 -4.12
C LEU A 19 -17.27 11.62 -5.59
N ASN A 20 -17.64 10.43 -6.00
CA ASN A 20 -17.53 9.97 -7.38
C ASN A 20 -18.45 10.76 -8.33
N GLU A 21 -19.56 11.31 -7.84
CA GLU A 21 -20.52 12.11 -8.63
C GLU A 21 -20.03 13.55 -8.87
N ILE A 22 -19.02 14.02 -8.16
CA ILE A 22 -18.51 15.40 -8.30
C ILE A 22 -17.71 15.51 -9.61
N GLU A 23 -18.14 16.35 -10.55
CA GLU A 23 -17.59 16.45 -11.90
C GLU A 23 -16.07 16.73 -11.93
N ASN A 24 -15.61 17.66 -11.11
CA ASN A 24 -14.21 18.14 -11.12
C ASN A 24 -13.25 17.30 -10.25
N ILE A 25 -13.64 16.08 -9.90
CA ILE A 25 -12.74 15.11 -9.25
C ILE A 25 -12.39 14.03 -10.28
N ASP A 26 -11.10 13.85 -10.52
CA ASP A 26 -10.58 12.80 -11.41
C ASP A 26 -10.17 11.54 -10.67
N TRP A 27 -9.52 11.67 -9.50
CA TRP A 27 -9.03 10.56 -8.72
C TRP A 27 -9.38 10.69 -7.24
N ILE A 28 -9.92 9.60 -6.69
CA ILE A 28 -10.19 9.43 -5.26
C ILE A 28 -9.29 8.31 -4.76
N ARG A 29 -8.40 8.60 -3.80
CA ARG A 29 -7.52 7.62 -3.17
C ARG A 29 -7.86 7.48 -1.70
N ILE A 30 -8.03 6.21 -1.26
CA ILE A 30 -8.28 5.88 0.14
C ILE A 30 -6.95 5.49 0.78
N MET A 31 -6.60 6.19 1.87
CA MET A 31 -5.40 5.92 2.65
C MET A 31 -5.77 5.40 4.05
N TYR A 32 -4.86 4.64 4.67
CA TYR A 32 -4.94 4.19 6.07
C TYR A 32 -6.20 3.39 6.42
N SER A 33 -6.55 2.41 5.62
CA SER A 33 -7.68 1.52 5.89
C SER A 33 -7.38 0.56 7.05
N TYR A 34 -8.38 0.29 7.88
CA TYR A 34 -8.25 -0.66 8.96
C TYR A 34 -8.86 -2.03 8.57
N PRO A 35 -8.17 -3.17 8.79
CA PRO A 35 -8.58 -4.46 8.24
C PRO A 35 -10.00 -4.91 8.60
N THR A 36 -10.45 -4.66 9.84
CA THR A 36 -11.79 -5.06 10.29
C THR A 36 -12.93 -4.27 9.67
N ASN A 37 -12.63 -3.08 9.13
CA ASN A 37 -13.63 -2.22 8.51
C ASN A 37 -13.66 -2.35 6.98
N PHE A 38 -12.90 -3.30 6.44
CA PHE A 38 -12.84 -3.56 5.01
C PHE A 38 -13.92 -4.56 4.61
N ASN A 39 -15.17 -4.10 4.63
CA ASN A 39 -16.36 -4.90 4.33
C ASN A 39 -16.62 -5.03 2.82
N ASP A 40 -17.58 -5.88 2.44
CA ASP A 40 -17.94 -6.11 1.04
C ASP A 40 -18.42 -4.86 0.33
N GLU A 41 -19.21 -4.02 0.98
CA GLU A 41 -19.71 -2.78 0.41
C GLU A 41 -18.58 -1.82 0.01
N LEU A 42 -17.54 -1.69 0.85
CA LEU A 42 -16.37 -0.87 0.54
C LEU A 42 -15.55 -1.48 -0.61
N ILE A 43 -15.34 -2.80 -0.60
CA ILE A 43 -14.63 -3.50 -1.67
C ILE A 43 -15.35 -3.30 -3.01
N ASP A 44 -16.68 -3.47 -3.03
CA ASP A 44 -17.50 -3.33 -4.23
C ASP A 44 -17.50 -1.86 -4.72
N ALA A 45 -17.59 -0.89 -3.83
CA ALA A 45 -17.46 0.52 -4.19
C ALA A 45 -16.10 0.84 -4.82
N ILE A 46 -14.99 0.36 -4.24
CA ILE A 46 -13.66 0.54 -4.82
C ILE A 46 -13.56 -0.17 -6.17
N ALA A 47 -14.19 -1.34 -6.35
CA ALA A 47 -14.14 -2.09 -7.59
C ALA A 47 -14.85 -1.40 -8.75
N THR A 48 -16.01 -0.77 -8.48
CA THR A 48 -16.95 -0.31 -9.51
C THR A 48 -16.89 1.19 -9.81
N LEU A 49 -16.50 2.02 -8.84
CA LEU A 49 -16.46 3.47 -9.03
C LEU A 49 -15.23 3.90 -9.86
N ASP A 50 -15.47 4.64 -10.93
CA ASP A 50 -14.44 4.95 -11.95
C ASP A 50 -13.35 5.90 -11.43
N LYS A 51 -13.72 6.89 -10.61
CA LYS A 51 -12.79 7.86 -10.04
C LYS A 51 -12.00 7.30 -8.85
N VAL A 52 -12.46 6.18 -8.25
CA VAL A 52 -11.76 5.54 -7.15
C VAL A 52 -10.61 4.70 -7.69
N VAL A 53 -9.38 5.14 -7.44
CA VAL A 53 -8.19 4.42 -7.89
C VAL A 53 -8.10 3.05 -7.20
N LYS A 54 -7.68 2.05 -7.98
CA LYS A 54 -7.57 0.66 -7.50
C LYS A 54 -6.30 0.48 -6.67
N TYR A 55 -6.22 1.24 -5.59
CA TYR A 55 -5.13 1.26 -4.63
C TYR A 55 -5.68 1.14 -3.21
N ILE A 56 -5.11 0.24 -2.43
CA ILE A 56 -5.52 -0.01 -1.04
C ILE A 56 -4.29 0.10 -0.15
N ASP A 57 -4.34 1.03 0.80
CA ASP A 57 -3.37 1.13 1.89
C ASP A 57 -3.99 0.56 3.17
N ILE A 58 -3.49 -0.63 3.56
CA ILE A 58 -4.05 -1.40 4.67
C ILE A 58 -2.91 -1.91 5.59
N PRO A 59 -2.53 -1.15 6.63
CA PRO A 59 -1.46 -1.51 7.54
C PRO A 59 -1.82 -2.74 8.39
N LEU A 60 -1.24 -3.90 8.07
CA LEU A 60 -1.50 -5.18 8.75
C LEU A 60 -0.67 -5.36 10.02
N GLN A 61 0.49 -4.71 10.12
CA GLN A 61 1.45 -4.70 11.20
C GLN A 61 2.22 -6.01 11.42
N HIS A 62 1.58 -7.16 11.38
CA HIS A 62 2.19 -8.50 11.43
C HIS A 62 1.24 -9.52 10.79
N SER A 63 1.72 -10.75 10.53
CA SER A 63 0.89 -11.87 10.05
C SER A 63 0.56 -12.87 11.15
N ASN A 64 1.44 -13.02 12.12
CA ASN A 64 1.31 -14.01 13.17
C ASN A 64 0.27 -13.58 14.22
N LYS A 65 -0.67 -14.50 14.54
CA LYS A 65 -1.81 -14.22 15.44
C LYS A 65 -1.37 -13.87 16.85
N GLU A 66 -0.32 -14.52 17.38
CA GLU A 66 0.18 -14.26 18.74
C GLU A 66 0.83 -12.88 18.83
N VAL A 67 1.59 -12.48 17.78
CA VAL A 67 2.16 -11.13 17.74
C VAL A 67 1.06 -10.08 17.62
N LEU A 68 0.06 -10.29 16.79
CA LEU A 68 -1.10 -9.40 16.65
C LEU A 68 -1.89 -9.28 17.95
N ALA A 69 -2.08 -10.38 18.68
CA ALA A 69 -2.72 -10.36 20.00
C ALA A 69 -1.91 -9.51 21.00
N ARG A 70 -0.57 -9.66 21.03
CA ARG A 70 0.31 -8.81 21.84
C ARG A 70 0.27 -7.33 21.43
N MET A 71 0.02 -7.06 20.14
CA MET A 71 -0.21 -5.69 19.62
C MET A 71 -1.62 -5.17 19.90
N LYS A 72 -2.47 -5.94 20.58
CA LYS A 72 -3.90 -5.65 20.80
C LYS A 72 -4.66 -5.39 19.49
N ARG A 73 -4.31 -6.15 18.45
CA ARG A 73 -4.99 -6.11 17.17
C ARG A 73 -6.00 -7.25 17.06
N PRO A 74 -7.16 -6.99 16.42
CA PRO A 74 -8.19 -8.02 16.23
C PRO A 74 -7.68 -9.14 15.35
N ALA A 75 -8.15 -10.35 15.63
CA ALA A 75 -7.91 -11.51 14.78
C ALA A 75 -8.69 -11.36 13.47
N VAL A 76 -7.99 -11.17 12.36
CA VAL A 76 -8.52 -11.15 11.00
C VAL A 76 -7.71 -12.14 10.19
N ASP A 77 -8.36 -12.97 9.38
CA ASP A 77 -7.66 -13.78 8.39
C ASP A 77 -7.23 -12.89 7.22
N TYR A 78 -5.97 -12.44 7.28
CA TYR A 78 -5.43 -11.55 6.26
C TYR A 78 -5.27 -12.24 4.90
N ARG A 79 -5.05 -13.57 4.85
CA ARG A 79 -4.98 -14.32 3.59
C ARG A 79 -6.32 -14.30 2.87
N GLU A 80 -7.38 -14.60 3.61
CA GLU A 80 -8.74 -14.55 3.09
C GLU A 80 -9.12 -13.13 2.65
N LEU A 81 -8.84 -12.11 3.47
CA LEU A 81 -9.12 -10.71 3.14
C LEU A 81 -8.41 -10.26 1.85
N ILE A 82 -7.11 -10.53 1.72
CA ILE A 82 -6.33 -10.15 0.54
C ILE A 82 -6.79 -10.92 -0.70
N ALA A 83 -7.09 -12.20 -0.57
CA ALA A 83 -7.63 -13.01 -1.67
C ALA A 83 -8.98 -12.46 -2.15
N LYS A 84 -9.89 -12.09 -1.24
CA LYS A 84 -11.18 -11.48 -1.52
C LYS A 84 -11.03 -10.13 -2.25
N ILE A 85 -10.14 -9.26 -1.77
CA ILE A 85 -9.83 -7.97 -2.40
C ILE A 85 -9.37 -8.19 -3.84
N ARG A 86 -8.39 -9.05 -4.07
CA ARG A 86 -7.84 -9.33 -5.40
C ARG A 86 -8.84 -9.99 -6.36
N LYS A 87 -9.74 -10.80 -5.83
CA LYS A 87 -10.82 -11.42 -6.62
C LYS A 87 -11.82 -10.38 -7.12
N LYS A 88 -12.18 -9.41 -6.28
CA LYS A 88 -13.19 -8.40 -6.62
C LYS A 88 -12.63 -7.19 -7.36
N ILE A 89 -11.41 -6.75 -7.04
CA ILE A 89 -10.80 -5.55 -7.62
C ILE A 89 -9.69 -5.93 -8.58
N LYS A 90 -9.96 -5.84 -9.88
CA LYS A 90 -8.96 -6.13 -10.91
C LYS A 90 -7.80 -5.12 -10.86
N ASN A 91 -6.57 -5.61 -11.02
CA ASN A 91 -5.34 -4.79 -11.03
C ASN A 91 -5.13 -3.94 -9.77
N VAL A 92 -5.68 -4.36 -8.62
CA VAL A 92 -5.51 -3.63 -7.37
C VAL A 92 -4.04 -3.61 -6.96
N ALA A 93 -3.54 -2.42 -6.62
CA ALA A 93 -2.27 -2.25 -5.93
C ALA A 93 -2.53 -2.27 -4.41
N ILE A 94 -1.85 -3.15 -3.70
CA ILE A 94 -2.00 -3.26 -2.24
C ILE A 94 -0.71 -2.82 -1.56
N ARG A 95 -0.84 -1.76 -0.75
CA ARG A 95 0.19 -1.29 0.17
C ARG A 95 -0.12 -1.77 1.57
N THR A 96 0.91 -2.19 2.28
CA THR A 96 0.81 -2.57 3.68
C THR A 96 2.02 -2.12 4.48
N THR A 97 1.94 -2.25 5.80
CA THR A 97 3.02 -1.91 6.71
C THR A 97 3.18 -3.01 7.74
N PHE A 98 4.44 -3.37 8.05
CA PHE A 98 4.80 -4.33 9.08
C PHE A 98 5.77 -3.73 10.09
N ILE A 99 5.67 -4.22 11.33
CA ILE A 99 6.58 -3.90 12.43
C ILE A 99 7.31 -5.19 12.81
N VAL A 100 8.64 -5.16 12.79
CA VAL A 100 9.48 -6.27 13.22
C VAL A 100 10.17 -5.97 14.53
N GLY A 101 10.44 -7.02 15.31
CA GLY A 101 11.09 -6.91 16.62
C GLY A 101 10.16 -6.32 17.68
N TYR A 102 8.87 -6.59 17.58
CA TYR A 102 7.93 -6.32 18.66
C TYR A 102 8.32 -7.12 19.91
N PRO A 103 8.08 -6.63 21.13
CA PRO A 103 8.46 -7.37 22.34
C PRO A 103 7.94 -8.81 22.34
N GLY A 104 8.85 -9.75 22.61
CA GLY A 104 8.56 -11.18 22.61
C GLY A 104 8.47 -11.85 21.23
N GLU A 105 8.71 -11.14 20.13
CA GLU A 105 8.70 -11.74 18.77
C GLU A 105 9.81 -12.79 18.63
N THR A 106 9.44 -14.06 18.40
CA THR A 106 10.38 -15.16 18.20
C THR A 106 10.91 -15.22 16.77
N GLU A 107 11.84 -16.14 16.52
CA GLU A 107 12.35 -16.37 15.16
C GLU A 107 11.28 -17.05 14.28
N GLU A 108 10.51 -17.97 14.85
CA GLU A 108 9.41 -18.66 14.16
C GLU A 108 8.30 -17.67 13.76
N GLU A 109 7.96 -16.74 14.65
CA GLU A 109 6.97 -15.69 14.36
C GLU A 109 7.45 -14.73 13.27
N PHE A 110 8.75 -14.38 13.27
CA PHE A 110 9.34 -13.61 12.18
C PHE A 110 9.36 -14.38 10.86
N LEU A 111 9.70 -15.67 10.89
CA LEU A 111 9.68 -16.52 9.67
C LEU A 111 8.26 -16.66 9.10
N ASP A 112 7.24 -16.73 9.96
CA ASP A 112 5.84 -16.69 9.53
C ASP A 112 5.52 -15.39 8.78
N LEU A 113 5.96 -14.24 9.30
CA LEU A 113 5.81 -12.96 8.61
C LEU A 113 6.56 -12.93 7.28
N TYR A 114 7.79 -13.42 7.24
CA TYR A 114 8.59 -13.50 6.02
C TYR A 114 7.89 -14.32 4.93
N ASN A 115 7.39 -15.52 5.29
CA ASN A 115 6.66 -16.39 4.39
C ASN A 115 5.34 -15.78 3.92
N PHE A 116 4.64 -15.08 4.81
CA PHE A 116 3.42 -14.37 4.47
C PHE A 116 3.67 -13.27 3.42
N VAL A 117 4.71 -12.45 3.57
CA VAL A 117 5.08 -11.43 2.59
C VAL A 117 5.44 -12.05 1.24
N LYS A 118 6.20 -13.16 1.26
CA LYS A 118 6.60 -13.92 0.07
C LYS A 118 5.39 -14.51 -0.68
N GLU A 119 4.41 -15.02 0.06
CA GLU A 119 3.17 -15.59 -0.46
C GLU A 119 2.24 -14.51 -1.02
N MET A 120 1.98 -13.46 -0.23
CA MET A 120 1.01 -12.42 -0.57
C MET A 120 1.48 -11.48 -1.68
N LYS A 121 2.78 -11.29 -1.89
CA LYS A 121 3.34 -10.45 -2.97
C LYS A 121 2.66 -9.09 -3.04
N PHE A 122 2.74 -8.33 -1.96
CA PHE A 122 2.21 -6.97 -1.92
C PHE A 122 2.94 -6.05 -2.91
N ASP A 123 2.24 -5.09 -3.49
CA ASP A 123 2.85 -4.11 -4.40
C ASP A 123 3.84 -3.21 -3.68
N LYS A 124 3.47 -2.75 -2.49
CA LYS A 124 4.26 -1.85 -1.65
C LYS A 124 4.24 -2.33 -0.20
N VAL A 125 5.39 -2.31 0.46
CA VAL A 125 5.49 -2.66 1.89
C VAL A 125 6.41 -1.68 2.61
N GLY A 126 5.88 -1.02 3.62
CA GLY A 126 6.66 -0.30 4.62
C GLY A 126 7.07 -1.25 5.76
N ILE A 127 8.36 -1.29 6.12
CA ILE A 127 8.85 -2.13 7.21
C ILE A 127 9.54 -1.27 8.26
N PHE A 128 9.01 -1.30 9.46
CA PHE A 128 9.52 -0.56 10.60
C PHE A 128 10.06 -1.50 11.68
N THR A 129 11.10 -1.08 12.33
CA THR A 129 11.53 -1.72 13.58
C THR A 129 10.69 -1.18 14.74
N TYR A 130 10.26 -2.05 15.66
CA TYR A 130 9.57 -1.58 16.84
C TYR A 130 10.42 -0.56 17.61
N SER A 131 9.84 0.61 17.91
CA SER A 131 10.39 1.64 18.78
C SER A 131 9.73 1.56 20.16
N ARG A 132 10.54 1.61 21.21
CA ARG A 132 10.07 1.52 22.60
C ARG A 132 9.66 2.90 23.11
N GLU A 133 8.37 3.24 22.97
CA GLU A 133 7.83 4.54 23.35
C GLU A 133 7.26 4.53 24.76
N LYS A 134 7.67 5.48 25.61
CA LYS A 134 7.14 5.64 26.97
C LYS A 134 5.62 5.84 26.95
N ASN A 135 4.96 5.42 28.03
CA ASN A 135 3.50 5.53 28.19
C ASN A 135 2.68 4.68 27.20
N THR A 136 3.30 3.70 26.53
CA THR A 136 2.59 2.70 25.73
C THR A 136 2.58 1.35 26.42
N TYR A 137 1.53 0.56 26.18
CA TYR A 137 1.44 -0.82 26.70
C TYR A 137 2.68 -1.65 26.34
N ALA A 138 3.18 -1.50 25.13
CA ALA A 138 4.32 -2.27 24.63
C ALA A 138 5.67 -1.88 25.30
N TYR A 139 5.73 -0.73 25.96
CA TYR A 139 6.95 -0.27 26.64
C TYR A 139 7.41 -1.24 27.73
N ASP A 140 6.46 -1.80 28.50
CA ASP A 140 6.73 -2.67 29.65
C ASP A 140 6.80 -4.16 29.30
N LEU A 141 6.41 -4.52 28.06
CA LEU A 141 6.46 -5.92 27.62
C LEU A 141 7.90 -6.46 27.58
N LYS A 142 8.06 -7.72 27.97
CA LYS A 142 9.33 -8.45 27.96
C LYS A 142 9.17 -9.79 27.21
N PRO A 143 10.23 -10.32 26.60
CA PRO A 143 11.55 -9.70 26.42
C PRO A 143 11.55 -8.61 25.33
N GLN A 144 12.34 -7.56 25.52
CA GLN A 144 12.63 -6.59 24.46
C GLN A 144 13.63 -7.18 23.47
N ILE A 145 13.38 -7.02 22.18
CA ILE A 145 14.26 -7.55 21.12
C ILE A 145 15.45 -6.61 20.92
N ARG A 146 16.65 -7.18 20.79
CA ARG A 146 17.89 -6.43 20.57
C ARG A 146 17.86 -5.67 19.25
N SER A 147 18.44 -4.47 19.20
CA SER A 147 18.43 -3.59 18.02
C SER A 147 19.04 -4.24 16.78
N ASN A 148 20.12 -5.03 16.93
CA ASN A 148 20.74 -5.74 15.82
C ASN A 148 19.80 -6.78 15.20
N ILE A 149 19.01 -7.50 15.99
CA ILE A 149 18.01 -8.46 15.51
C ILE A 149 16.89 -7.72 14.73
N LYS A 150 16.38 -6.63 15.29
CA LYS A 150 15.37 -5.80 14.61
C LYS A 150 15.87 -5.31 13.25
N LYS A 151 17.10 -4.78 13.19
CA LYS A 151 17.72 -4.30 11.96
C LYS A 151 17.90 -5.43 10.92
N LYS A 152 18.36 -6.62 11.39
CA LYS A 152 18.50 -7.81 10.54
C LYS A 152 17.15 -8.19 9.93
N ARG A 153 16.11 -8.39 10.73
CA ARG A 153 14.75 -8.74 10.28
C ARG A 153 14.19 -7.73 9.29
N LYS A 154 14.34 -6.44 9.57
CA LYS A 154 13.95 -5.38 8.62
C LYS A 154 14.68 -5.50 7.29
N SER A 155 16.00 -5.70 7.32
CA SER A 155 16.83 -5.82 6.12
C SER A 155 16.42 -7.01 5.26
N GLU A 156 16.15 -8.18 5.88
CA GLU A 156 15.71 -9.39 5.19
C GLU A 156 14.36 -9.21 4.49
N LEU A 157 13.38 -8.64 5.18
CA LEU A 157 12.07 -8.36 4.58
C LEU A 157 12.15 -7.29 3.47
N MET A 158 12.97 -6.24 3.65
CA MET A 158 13.17 -5.21 2.64
C MET A 158 13.81 -5.79 1.37
N LYS A 159 14.77 -6.71 1.53
CA LYS A 159 15.39 -7.41 0.39
C LYS A 159 14.36 -8.24 -0.37
N LEU A 160 13.55 -9.04 0.35
CA LEU A 160 12.46 -9.83 -0.23
C LEU A 160 11.47 -8.92 -0.97
N GLN A 161 11.02 -7.84 -0.34
CA GLN A 161 10.05 -6.93 -0.95
C GLN A 161 10.61 -6.23 -2.19
N LYS A 162 11.89 -5.86 -2.19
CA LYS A 162 12.54 -5.28 -3.37
C LYS A 162 12.47 -6.20 -4.59
N GLU A 163 12.68 -7.50 -4.40
CA GLU A 163 12.56 -8.51 -5.46
C GLU A 163 11.10 -8.67 -5.92
N ILE A 164 10.14 -8.70 -4.99
CA ILE A 164 8.72 -8.77 -5.30
C ILE A 164 8.28 -7.54 -6.10
N SER A 165 8.62 -6.34 -5.64
CA SER A 165 8.26 -5.09 -6.31
C SER A 165 8.84 -5.01 -7.72
N LEU A 166 10.10 -5.41 -7.91
CA LEU A 166 10.71 -5.48 -9.24
C LEU A 166 9.94 -6.44 -10.17
N ASN A 167 9.57 -7.62 -9.69
CA ASN A 167 8.83 -8.59 -10.49
C ASN A 167 7.41 -8.11 -10.85
N ILE A 168 6.76 -7.37 -9.94
CA ILE A 168 5.48 -6.73 -10.23
C ILE A 168 5.65 -5.62 -11.28
N ASN A 169 6.64 -4.74 -11.11
CA ASN A 169 6.88 -3.64 -12.02
C ASN A 169 7.25 -4.11 -13.44
N LYS A 170 8.02 -5.20 -13.58
CA LYS A 170 8.30 -5.82 -14.88
C LYS A 170 7.05 -6.20 -15.67
N GLN A 171 5.94 -6.53 -15.01
CA GLN A 171 4.69 -6.88 -15.68
C GLN A 171 4.00 -5.68 -16.38
N TYR A 172 4.43 -4.47 -16.08
CA TYR A 172 3.92 -3.24 -16.72
C TYR A 172 4.68 -2.85 -17.98
N ILE A 173 5.86 -3.42 -18.23
CA ILE A 173 6.62 -3.14 -19.46
C ILE A 173 5.79 -3.50 -20.68
N GLY A 174 5.66 -2.55 -21.61
CA GLY A 174 4.85 -2.66 -22.82
C GLY A 174 3.37 -2.29 -22.64
N LYS A 175 2.89 -2.12 -21.39
CA LYS A 175 1.50 -1.72 -21.11
C LYS A 175 1.37 -0.20 -21.00
N ASN A 176 0.15 0.27 -21.26
CA ASN A 176 -0.24 1.65 -20.95
C ASN A 176 -0.78 1.73 -19.52
N ILE A 177 -0.37 2.77 -18.80
CA ILE A 177 -0.86 3.06 -17.45
C ILE A 177 -1.27 4.53 -17.37
N ARG A 178 -2.41 4.80 -16.75
CA ARG A 178 -2.90 6.17 -16.52
C ARG A 178 -2.09 6.80 -15.39
N CYS A 179 -1.51 7.98 -15.65
CA CYS A 179 -0.67 8.72 -14.71
C CYS A 179 -1.13 10.17 -14.60
N ILE A 180 -0.93 10.76 -13.44
CA ILE A 180 -1.08 12.20 -13.22
C ILE A 180 0.32 12.84 -13.18
N ILE A 181 0.51 13.93 -13.93
CA ILE A 181 1.76 14.69 -13.92
C ILE A 181 1.86 15.44 -12.59
N GLU A 182 2.98 15.30 -11.88
CA GLU A 182 3.23 16.00 -10.63
C GLU A 182 4.18 17.18 -10.82
N GLU A 183 5.29 16.94 -11.53
CA GLU A 183 6.34 17.94 -11.70
C GLU A 183 6.90 17.90 -13.13
N ILE A 184 7.26 19.06 -13.62
CA ILE A 184 8.01 19.25 -14.87
C ILE A 184 9.24 20.09 -14.56
N HIS A 185 10.41 19.49 -14.71
CA HIS A 185 11.67 20.15 -14.44
C HIS A 185 12.15 20.97 -15.65
N SER A 186 12.97 22.00 -15.40
CA SER A 186 13.52 22.88 -16.44
C SER A 186 14.45 22.13 -17.43
N ASP A 187 14.99 20.99 -17.06
CA ASP A 187 15.76 20.07 -17.93
C ASP A 187 14.90 19.17 -18.82
N GLY A 188 13.58 19.35 -18.80
CA GLY A 188 12.61 18.57 -19.57
C GLY A 188 12.19 17.24 -18.93
N LYS A 189 12.68 16.92 -17.74
CA LYS A 189 12.28 15.72 -17.00
C LYS A 189 10.86 15.88 -16.48
N ILE A 190 9.98 14.92 -16.81
CA ILE A 190 8.60 14.88 -16.36
C ILE A 190 8.46 13.78 -15.32
N ILE A 191 7.93 14.14 -14.16
CA ILE A 191 7.65 13.24 -13.05
C ILE A 191 6.13 13.12 -12.91
N ALA A 192 5.66 11.89 -12.87
CA ALA A 192 4.25 11.56 -12.73
C ALA A 192 4.06 10.45 -11.69
N ARG A 193 2.83 10.22 -11.35
CA ARG A 193 2.42 9.14 -10.45
C ARG A 193 1.27 8.35 -11.06
N SER A 194 1.38 7.02 -11.00
CA SER A 194 0.30 6.15 -11.46
C SER A 194 -0.77 5.93 -10.38
N TYR A 195 -1.88 5.32 -10.76
CA TYR A 195 -2.90 4.92 -9.79
C TYR A 195 -2.35 4.01 -8.68
N LYS A 196 -1.25 3.31 -8.93
CA LYS A 196 -0.59 2.36 -8.01
C LYS A 196 0.28 3.02 -6.95
N ASP A 197 0.50 4.32 -7.04
CA ASP A 197 1.50 5.01 -6.25
C ASP A 197 0.85 6.16 -5.48
N ALA A 198 1.01 6.15 -4.16
CA ALA A 198 0.57 7.26 -3.31
C ALA A 198 1.61 8.39 -3.32
N PRO A 199 1.18 9.66 -3.17
CA PRO A 199 2.08 10.81 -3.11
C PRO A 199 3.15 10.63 -2.02
N GLU A 200 4.38 11.04 -2.31
CA GLU A 200 5.51 11.17 -1.37
C GLU A 200 6.06 9.86 -0.78
N ILE A 201 5.33 8.75 -0.85
CA ILE A 201 5.70 7.50 -0.14
C ILE A 201 5.93 6.29 -1.04
N ASP A 202 5.44 6.32 -2.28
CA ASP A 202 5.59 5.20 -3.23
C ASP A 202 6.53 5.59 -4.39
N GLY A 203 6.57 4.76 -5.44
CA GLY A 203 7.39 5.00 -6.61
C GLY A 203 6.86 6.08 -7.54
N LEU A 204 7.67 6.48 -8.48
CA LEU A 204 7.39 7.51 -9.47
C LEU A 204 7.31 6.92 -10.89
N VAL A 205 6.72 7.67 -11.80
CA VAL A 205 6.75 7.38 -13.23
C VAL A 205 7.51 8.52 -13.93
N TYR A 206 8.66 8.20 -14.48
CA TYR A 206 9.45 9.14 -15.29
C TYR A 206 9.01 9.06 -16.73
N ILE A 207 8.66 10.20 -17.31
CA ILE A 207 8.04 10.29 -18.64
C ILE A 207 8.94 11.08 -19.60
N GLU A 208 9.09 10.54 -20.81
CA GLU A 208 9.56 11.27 -21.98
C GLU A 208 8.35 11.62 -22.84
N SER A 209 8.18 12.88 -23.22
CA SER A 209 7.10 13.36 -24.08
C SER A 209 7.61 14.40 -25.07
N LYS A 210 7.02 14.39 -26.28
CA LYS A 210 7.14 15.47 -27.27
C LYS A 210 5.99 16.47 -27.18
N GLU A 211 4.93 16.11 -26.47
CA GLU A 211 3.76 16.94 -26.27
C GLU A 211 4.02 17.93 -25.12
N TYR A 212 3.39 19.10 -25.19
CA TYR A 212 3.37 20.03 -24.08
C TYR A 212 2.42 19.50 -23.00
N LEU A 213 2.96 19.29 -21.81
CA LEU A 213 2.22 18.80 -20.66
C LEU A 213 2.31 19.81 -19.52
N THR A 214 1.34 19.77 -18.62
CA THR A 214 1.30 20.60 -17.41
C THR A 214 1.09 19.77 -16.17
N PRO A 215 1.56 20.23 -14.98
CA PRO A 215 1.19 19.58 -13.72
C PRO A 215 -0.33 19.43 -13.60
N THR A 216 -0.78 18.31 -13.05
CA THR A 216 -2.17 17.84 -12.95
C THR A 216 -2.76 17.19 -14.18
N ASP A 217 -2.13 17.30 -15.37
CA ASP A 217 -2.59 16.55 -16.53
C ASP A 217 -2.61 15.04 -16.25
N ILE A 218 -3.67 14.38 -16.77
CA ILE A 218 -3.77 12.92 -16.71
C ILE A 218 -3.50 12.34 -18.09
N VAL A 219 -2.43 11.56 -18.18
CA VAL A 219 -1.93 10.99 -19.45
C VAL A 219 -1.85 9.47 -19.41
N ASN A 220 -1.89 8.84 -20.57
CA ASN A 220 -1.62 7.41 -20.72
C ASN A 220 -0.15 7.21 -21.09
N VAL A 221 0.60 6.58 -20.22
CA VAL A 221 2.05 6.36 -20.37
C VAL A 221 2.31 4.92 -20.78
N LYS A 222 2.96 4.71 -21.93
CA LYS A 222 3.45 3.40 -22.35
C LYS A 222 4.76 3.08 -21.64
N ILE A 223 4.73 2.14 -20.69
CA ILE A 223 5.90 1.77 -19.92
C ILE A 223 6.93 1.04 -20.78
N LYS A 224 8.17 1.52 -20.75
CA LYS A 224 9.32 0.97 -21.49
C LYS A 224 10.32 0.25 -20.59
N LYS A 225 10.46 0.70 -19.35
CA LYS A 225 11.49 0.27 -18.39
C LYS A 225 10.94 0.32 -16.96
N CYS A 226 11.55 -0.41 -16.05
CA CYS A 226 11.25 -0.27 -14.62
C CYS A 226 12.49 -0.43 -13.77
N SER A 227 12.46 0.16 -12.59
CA SER A 227 13.31 -0.18 -11.44
C SER A 227 12.51 -1.03 -10.44
N CYS A 228 13.08 -1.29 -9.27
CA CYS A 228 12.34 -1.96 -8.20
C CYS A 228 11.22 -1.07 -7.62
N TYR A 229 11.30 0.24 -7.78
CA TYR A 229 10.31 1.17 -7.25
C TYR A 229 9.61 1.99 -8.33
N ASP A 230 10.33 2.40 -9.38
CA ASP A 230 9.86 3.36 -10.36
C ASP A 230 9.61 2.72 -11.73
N LEU A 231 8.80 3.41 -12.52
CA LEU A 231 8.51 3.10 -13.90
C LEU A 231 9.07 4.20 -14.82
N PHE A 232 9.36 3.84 -16.07
CA PHE A 232 9.86 4.76 -17.08
C PHE A 232 9.08 4.52 -18.38
N GLY A 233 8.58 5.58 -18.99
CA GLY A 233 7.72 5.44 -20.16
C GLY A 233 7.67 6.68 -21.04
N VAL A 234 6.80 6.61 -22.05
CA VAL A 234 6.57 7.67 -23.05
C VAL A 234 5.08 7.93 -23.17
N VAL A 235 4.72 9.16 -23.46
CA VAL A 235 3.40 9.59 -23.94
C VAL A 235 3.43 9.66 -25.44
#